data_644284ab4730487acb95d5a41cbe7bfa
#
_entry.id   644284ab4730487acb95d5a41cbe7bfa
#
_cell.length_a   1.000
_cell.length_b   1.000
_cell.length_c   1.000
_cell.angle_alpha   90.00
_cell.angle_beta   90.00
_cell.angle_gamma   90.00
#
_symmetry.space_group_name_H-M   'P 1'
#
loop_
_entity.id
_entity.type
_entity.pdbx_description
1 polymer ?
#
loop_
_entity_poly.entity_id
_entity_poly.type
_entity_poly.pdbx_seq_one_letter_code
_entity_poly.pdbx_strand_id
1 'polypeptide(L)'
;MLTTEQLAQYHRDGYTLVPGFLSHEEAGALLSDIESVCAGNTLANHDKNRLEMEPNQPTGGAFVRRVYEPCTYYSRFRALSESERLLRCVEQLLGSNLLFHYSKINMKPPNIGSVVEWHQDLSYYPLTNHDSVSILFYLDDATSGNGCLQVIPGCHRSPLMNHTRDGFFQGRITDPVDTSGAAYLEGKAGSAIFLHCMTPHASTTNTSSLPRRTLIMSYRAADAFPIYVGPATVEAEAHVRLVRGQRLNVARFSVTEFPIPKQQHKTASLYELQELSRQQASSEIGRSRDPAE
;
A
#
# COMPACT_ATOMS: atom_id res chain seq x y z
N MET A 1 -10.04 4.66 -19.53
CA MET A 1 -11.16 4.70 -18.56
C MET A 1 -11.49 3.25 -18.18
N LEU A 2 -11.97 3.06 -16.95
CA LEU A 2 -12.49 1.76 -16.52
C LEU A 2 -13.78 1.46 -17.28
N THR A 3 -14.00 0.18 -17.61
CA THR A 3 -15.26 -0.28 -18.24
C THR A 3 -16.39 -0.32 -17.21
N THR A 4 -17.63 -0.47 -17.69
CA THR A 4 -18.80 -0.60 -16.80
C THR A 4 -18.66 -1.82 -15.86
N GLU A 5 -18.12 -2.93 -16.35
CA GLU A 5 -17.90 -4.15 -15.58
C GLU A 5 -16.82 -3.93 -14.50
N GLN A 6 -15.74 -3.23 -14.85
CA GLN A 6 -14.66 -2.89 -13.91
C GLN A 6 -15.16 -1.95 -12.80
N LEU A 7 -15.96 -0.95 -13.14
CA LEU A 7 -16.61 -0.07 -12.15
C LEU A 7 -17.56 -0.86 -11.24
N ALA A 8 -18.41 -1.71 -11.83
CA ALA A 8 -19.31 -2.56 -11.07
C ALA A 8 -18.55 -3.51 -10.13
N GLN A 9 -17.45 -4.10 -10.59
CA GLN A 9 -16.57 -4.92 -9.75
C GLN A 9 -15.97 -4.11 -8.59
N TYR A 10 -15.41 -2.92 -8.88
CA TYR A 10 -14.84 -2.07 -7.84
C TYR A 10 -15.85 -1.73 -6.74
N HIS A 11 -17.05 -1.33 -7.10
CA HIS A 11 -18.10 -0.99 -6.13
C HIS A 11 -18.65 -2.21 -5.37
N ARG A 12 -18.66 -3.39 -5.97
CA ARG A 12 -19.11 -4.63 -5.34
C ARG A 12 -18.06 -5.23 -4.43
N ASP A 13 -16.80 -5.30 -4.92
CA ASP A 13 -15.74 -6.11 -4.32
C ASP A 13 -14.67 -5.27 -3.60
N GLY A 14 -14.63 -3.94 -3.84
CA GLY A 14 -13.62 -3.03 -3.28
C GLY A 14 -12.31 -3.01 -4.07
N TYR A 15 -12.27 -3.66 -5.24
CA TYR A 15 -11.14 -3.64 -6.15
C TYR A 15 -11.57 -3.96 -7.58
N THR A 16 -10.72 -3.60 -8.54
CA THR A 16 -10.79 -4.13 -9.90
C THR A 16 -9.38 -4.26 -10.49
N LEU A 17 -9.16 -5.32 -11.27
CA LEU A 17 -7.90 -5.58 -11.98
C LEU A 17 -8.08 -5.26 -13.45
N VAL A 18 -7.15 -4.46 -13.99
CA VAL A 18 -7.11 -4.01 -15.38
C VAL A 18 -5.84 -4.56 -16.04
N PRO A 19 -5.92 -5.67 -16.78
CA PRO A 19 -4.78 -6.22 -17.49
C PRO A 19 -4.25 -5.25 -18.54
N GLY A 20 -2.91 -5.21 -18.72
CA GLY A 20 -2.27 -4.42 -19.77
C GLY A 20 -2.51 -2.91 -19.68
N PHE A 21 -2.72 -2.38 -18.46
CA PHE A 21 -2.84 -0.94 -18.27
C PHE A 21 -1.58 -0.19 -18.71
N LEU A 22 -0.40 -0.72 -18.38
CA LEU A 22 0.88 -0.28 -18.93
C LEU A 22 1.26 -1.22 -20.08
N SER A 23 1.84 -0.68 -21.13
CA SER A 23 2.51 -1.48 -22.14
C SER A 23 3.76 -2.17 -21.58
N HIS A 24 4.27 -3.18 -22.27
CA HIS A 24 5.52 -3.83 -21.90
C HIS A 24 6.70 -2.85 -21.89
N GLU A 25 6.73 -1.91 -22.84
CA GLU A 25 7.75 -0.86 -22.91
C GLU A 25 7.66 0.11 -21.73
N GLU A 26 6.44 0.56 -21.36
CA GLU A 26 6.23 1.43 -20.19
C GLU A 26 6.67 0.74 -18.89
N ALA A 27 6.29 -0.52 -18.69
CA ALA A 27 6.71 -1.29 -17.53
C ALA A 27 8.24 -1.49 -17.48
N GLY A 28 8.85 -1.82 -18.62
CA GLY A 28 10.30 -1.96 -18.74
C GLY A 28 11.08 -0.68 -18.44
N ALA A 29 10.57 0.48 -18.91
CA ALA A 29 11.18 1.77 -18.60
C ALA A 29 11.11 2.12 -17.11
N LEU A 30 9.99 1.81 -16.43
CA LEU A 30 9.87 2.00 -14.98
C LEU A 30 10.80 1.06 -14.21
N LEU A 31 10.98 -0.18 -14.67
CA LEU A 31 11.94 -1.13 -14.08
C LEU A 31 13.37 -0.63 -14.18
N SER A 32 13.79 -0.11 -15.34
CA SER A 32 15.12 0.48 -15.54
C SER A 32 15.37 1.66 -14.60
N ASP A 33 14.36 2.52 -14.38
CA ASP A 33 14.47 3.62 -13.42
C ASP A 33 14.60 3.09 -11.98
N ILE A 34 13.89 2.03 -11.61
CA ILE A 34 14.00 1.39 -10.29
C ILE A 34 15.42 0.83 -10.09
N GLU A 35 15.97 0.13 -11.08
CA GLU A 35 17.32 -0.40 -11.03
C GLU A 35 18.35 0.71 -10.83
N SER A 36 18.18 1.84 -11.53
CA SER A 36 19.04 3.02 -11.37
C SER A 36 18.96 3.63 -9.97
N VAL A 37 17.74 3.72 -9.39
CA VAL A 37 17.50 4.24 -8.04
C VAL A 37 18.13 3.33 -6.97
N CYS A 38 18.07 2.03 -7.17
CA CYS A 38 18.59 1.04 -6.22
C CYS A 38 20.09 0.83 -6.34
N ALA A 39 20.70 1.20 -7.47
CA ALA A 39 22.11 0.94 -7.74
C ALA A 39 23.05 1.56 -6.68
N GLY A 40 24.06 0.78 -6.28
CA GLY A 40 25.07 1.23 -5.31
C GLY A 40 24.63 1.25 -3.85
N ASN A 41 23.36 0.98 -3.56
CA ASN A 41 22.84 0.89 -2.20
C ASN A 41 23.01 -0.53 -1.64
N THR A 42 23.41 -0.62 -0.37
CA THR A 42 23.55 -1.89 0.37
C THR A 42 22.88 -1.78 1.73
N LEU A 43 22.66 -2.91 2.41
CA LEU A 43 22.11 -2.91 3.77
C LEU A 43 22.94 -2.04 4.74
N ALA A 44 24.28 -2.06 4.59
CA ALA A 44 25.17 -1.25 5.41
C ALA A 44 25.18 0.23 5.03
N ASN A 45 24.92 0.56 3.77
CA ASN A 45 25.05 1.93 3.26
C ASN A 45 23.99 2.22 2.19
N HIS A 46 22.92 2.90 2.58
CA HIS A 46 21.82 3.34 1.70
C HIS A 46 21.19 4.63 2.23
N ASP A 47 20.50 5.34 1.35
CA ASP A 47 19.69 6.49 1.73
C ASP A 47 18.39 6.02 2.40
N LYS A 48 18.37 6.04 3.73
CA LYS A 48 17.21 5.62 4.56
C LYS A 48 15.96 6.49 4.37
N ASN A 49 16.09 7.68 3.81
CA ASN A 49 14.94 8.53 3.51
C ASN A 49 14.24 8.11 2.20
N ARG A 50 14.94 7.34 1.36
CA ARG A 50 14.46 6.92 0.04
C ARG A 50 14.23 5.44 -0.06
N LEU A 51 15.04 4.66 0.62
CA LEU A 51 15.09 3.21 0.47
C LEU A 51 14.91 2.51 1.81
N GLU A 52 14.24 1.39 1.77
CA GLU A 52 14.18 0.43 2.85
C GLU A 52 14.73 -0.90 2.35
N MET A 53 15.73 -1.43 3.04
CA MET A 53 16.40 -2.66 2.65
C MET A 53 15.73 -3.90 3.26
N GLU A 54 15.79 -5.04 2.59
CA GLU A 54 15.42 -6.31 3.20
C GLU A 54 16.36 -6.59 4.38
N PRO A 55 15.84 -6.84 5.60
CA PRO A 55 16.68 -7.06 6.76
C PRO A 55 17.40 -8.42 6.72
N ASN A 56 16.78 -9.42 6.08
CA ASN A 56 17.25 -10.80 6.02
C ASN A 56 18.24 -11.01 4.86
N GLN A 57 19.30 -10.21 4.82
CA GLN A 57 20.38 -10.32 3.83
C GLN A 57 21.74 -10.02 4.48
N PRO A 58 22.87 -10.44 3.87
CA PRO A 58 24.20 -10.05 4.34
C PRO A 58 24.36 -8.52 4.36
N THR A 59 25.27 -8.01 5.20
CA THR A 59 25.54 -6.56 5.35
C THR A 59 25.86 -5.87 4.01
N GLY A 60 26.56 -6.54 3.10
CA GLY A 60 26.83 -6.06 1.74
C GLY A 60 25.71 -6.36 0.75
N GLY A 61 24.59 -6.94 1.17
CA GLY A 61 23.45 -7.27 0.31
C GLY A 61 22.75 -6.01 -0.19
N ALA A 62 22.24 -6.07 -1.42
CA ALA A 62 21.66 -4.95 -2.15
C ALA A 62 20.14 -5.09 -2.39
N PHE A 63 19.45 -6.00 -1.69
CA PHE A 63 18.03 -6.19 -1.85
C PHE A 63 17.25 -5.07 -1.16
N VAL A 64 16.66 -4.21 -1.98
CA VAL A 64 15.73 -3.17 -1.55
C VAL A 64 14.32 -3.76 -1.49
N ARG A 65 13.59 -3.53 -0.39
CA ARG A 65 12.19 -3.94 -0.27
C ARG A 65 11.19 -2.81 -0.53
N ARG A 66 11.65 -1.56 -0.42
CA ARG A 66 10.79 -0.41 -0.68
C ARG A 66 11.58 0.80 -1.19
N VAL A 67 10.97 1.53 -2.12
CA VAL A 67 11.35 2.90 -2.50
C VAL A 67 10.23 3.84 -2.06
N TYR A 68 10.58 4.91 -1.34
CA TYR A 68 9.64 5.90 -0.84
C TYR A 68 9.46 7.04 -1.83
N GLU A 69 8.24 7.46 -2.02
CA GLU A 69 7.79 8.63 -2.78
C GLU A 69 8.39 8.76 -4.20
N PRO A 70 8.41 7.68 -5.02
CA PRO A 70 8.99 7.77 -6.35
C PRO A 70 8.33 8.84 -7.22
N CYS A 71 7.02 9.07 -7.09
CA CYS A 71 6.31 10.09 -7.87
C CYS A 71 6.63 11.53 -7.45
N THR A 72 7.28 11.73 -6.31
CA THR A 72 7.77 13.05 -5.89
C THR A 72 9.15 13.32 -6.45
N TYR A 73 10.00 12.30 -6.52
CA TYR A 73 11.44 12.49 -6.75
C TYR A 73 11.92 12.12 -8.13
N TYR A 74 11.14 11.34 -8.89
CA TYR A 74 11.55 10.86 -10.23
C TYR A 74 10.49 11.18 -11.28
N SER A 75 10.92 11.82 -12.36
CA SER A 75 10.03 12.42 -13.36
C SER A 75 9.12 11.42 -14.07
N ARG A 76 9.60 10.22 -14.40
CA ARG A 76 8.79 9.22 -15.10
C ARG A 76 7.62 8.71 -14.23
N PHE A 77 7.88 8.44 -12.95
CA PHE A 77 6.82 8.04 -12.01
C PHE A 77 5.83 9.18 -11.80
N ARG A 78 6.33 10.41 -11.71
CA ARG A 78 5.48 11.61 -11.63
C ARG A 78 4.61 11.75 -12.86
N ALA A 79 5.17 11.67 -14.06
CA ALA A 79 4.43 11.76 -15.31
C ALA A 79 3.33 10.70 -15.41
N LEU A 80 3.59 9.46 -14.97
CA LEU A 80 2.57 8.42 -14.91
C LEU A 80 1.46 8.80 -13.93
N SER A 81 1.80 9.29 -12.72
CA SER A 81 0.82 9.66 -11.69
C SER A 81 -0.09 10.84 -12.10
N GLU A 82 0.34 11.65 -13.06
CA GLU A 82 -0.40 12.80 -13.58
C GLU A 82 -0.94 12.54 -15.00
N SER A 83 -0.80 11.32 -15.52
CA SER A 83 -1.24 10.98 -16.87
C SER A 83 -2.76 11.02 -16.99
N GLU A 84 -3.25 11.60 -18.11
CA GLU A 84 -4.68 11.70 -18.39
C GLU A 84 -5.38 10.33 -18.36
N ARG A 85 -4.70 9.28 -18.88
CA ARG A 85 -5.21 7.91 -18.87
C ARG A 85 -5.52 7.44 -17.45
N LEU A 86 -4.61 7.67 -16.49
CA LEU A 86 -4.78 7.25 -15.09
C LEU A 86 -5.80 8.13 -14.38
N LEU A 87 -5.67 9.46 -14.51
CA LEU A 87 -6.56 10.39 -13.81
C LEU A 87 -8.03 10.24 -14.23
N ARG A 88 -8.34 9.88 -15.48
CA ARG A 88 -9.71 9.55 -15.89
C ARG A 88 -10.28 8.33 -15.19
N CYS A 89 -9.45 7.32 -14.91
CA CYS A 89 -9.91 6.16 -14.14
C CYS A 89 -10.16 6.53 -12.67
N VAL A 90 -9.28 7.32 -12.08
CA VAL A 90 -9.43 7.79 -10.70
C VAL A 90 -10.65 8.71 -10.54
N GLU A 91 -10.89 9.59 -11.52
CA GLU A 91 -12.07 10.47 -11.56
C GLU A 91 -13.40 9.70 -11.57
N GLN A 92 -13.46 8.57 -12.29
CA GLN A 92 -14.65 7.70 -12.29
C GLN A 92 -14.96 7.12 -10.91
N LEU A 93 -13.95 6.98 -10.04
CA LEU A 93 -14.09 6.39 -8.71
C LEU A 93 -14.29 7.44 -7.61
N LEU A 94 -13.63 8.60 -7.70
CA LEU A 94 -13.53 9.57 -6.62
C LEU A 94 -14.15 10.94 -6.96
N GLY A 95 -14.60 11.16 -8.21
CA GLY A 95 -15.10 12.46 -8.67
C GLY A 95 -14.00 13.38 -9.21
N SER A 96 -14.38 14.61 -9.57
CA SER A 96 -13.60 15.51 -10.43
C SER A 96 -12.47 16.28 -9.72
N ASN A 97 -12.46 16.34 -8.39
CA ASN A 97 -11.46 17.08 -7.62
C ASN A 97 -10.53 16.09 -6.91
N LEU A 98 -9.31 15.93 -7.43
CA LEU A 98 -8.42 14.85 -7.04
C LEU A 98 -7.11 15.37 -6.48
N LEU A 99 -6.72 14.81 -5.35
CA LEU A 99 -5.38 14.94 -4.78
C LEU A 99 -4.60 13.64 -5.00
N PHE A 100 -3.39 13.74 -5.52
CA PHE A 100 -2.39 12.70 -5.35
C PHE A 100 -2.00 12.68 -3.87
N HIS A 101 -1.93 11.50 -3.27
CA HIS A 101 -1.71 11.37 -1.83
C HIS A 101 -0.28 10.94 -1.50
N TYR A 102 0.13 9.76 -1.94
CA TYR A 102 1.50 9.25 -1.75
C TYR A 102 1.86 8.21 -2.82
N SER A 103 3.13 7.82 -2.86
CA SER A 103 3.61 6.70 -3.67
C SER A 103 4.68 5.86 -2.97
N LYS A 104 4.74 4.61 -3.36
CA LYS A 104 5.80 3.68 -2.93
C LYS A 104 6.02 2.60 -3.99
N ILE A 105 7.22 2.03 -4.02
CA ILE A 105 7.47 0.79 -4.75
C ILE A 105 7.75 -0.28 -3.72
N ASN A 106 6.95 -1.35 -3.71
CA ASN A 106 7.20 -2.52 -2.89
C ASN A 106 7.84 -3.62 -3.74
N MET A 107 8.94 -4.16 -3.25
CA MET A 107 9.71 -5.17 -3.95
C MET A 107 9.83 -6.43 -3.10
N LYS A 108 9.67 -7.57 -3.75
CA LYS A 108 9.89 -8.89 -3.17
C LYS A 108 10.98 -9.59 -3.98
N PRO A 109 12.25 -9.54 -3.52
CA PRO A 109 13.34 -10.28 -4.16
C PRO A 109 13.05 -11.79 -4.20
N PRO A 110 13.69 -12.53 -5.14
CA PRO A 110 13.54 -13.98 -5.22
C PRO A 110 13.88 -14.69 -3.91
N ASN A 111 13.07 -15.66 -3.50
CA ASN A 111 13.28 -16.51 -2.32
C ASN A 111 13.43 -15.77 -0.97
N ILE A 112 13.17 -14.47 -0.94
CA ILE A 112 13.21 -13.62 0.27
C ILE A 112 11.88 -12.89 0.34
N GLY A 113 11.77 -11.69 0.35
CA GLY A 113 10.56 -10.87 0.30
C GLY A 113 9.69 -10.95 1.57
N SER A 114 9.59 -9.83 2.24
CA SER A 114 8.84 -9.71 3.49
C SER A 114 7.34 -9.89 3.29
N VAL A 115 6.66 -10.51 4.25
CA VAL A 115 5.20 -10.55 4.34
C VAL A 115 4.66 -9.13 4.52
N VAL A 116 3.53 -8.83 3.89
CA VAL A 116 2.65 -7.73 4.27
C VAL A 116 1.40 -8.34 4.87
N GLU A 117 1.20 -8.10 6.16
CA GLU A 117 0.07 -8.64 6.92
C GLU A 117 -1.26 -8.02 6.46
N TRP A 118 -2.37 -8.70 6.76
CA TRP A 118 -3.70 -8.19 6.51
C TRP A 118 -3.91 -6.82 7.13
N HIS A 119 -4.29 -5.84 6.32
CA HIS A 119 -4.54 -4.47 6.76
C HIS A 119 -5.50 -3.76 5.82
N GLN A 120 -5.98 -2.61 6.24
CA GLN A 120 -6.75 -1.67 5.45
C GLN A 120 -5.96 -0.36 5.39
N ASP A 121 -5.77 0.19 4.20
CA ASP A 121 -4.94 1.38 4.00
C ASP A 121 -5.42 2.59 4.84
N LEU A 122 -6.74 2.77 4.98
CA LEU A 122 -7.32 3.88 5.74
C LEU A 122 -6.84 3.93 7.21
N SER A 123 -6.45 2.79 7.79
CA SER A 123 -5.93 2.75 9.17
C SER A 123 -4.61 3.50 9.35
N TYR A 124 -3.84 3.70 8.29
CA TYR A 124 -2.55 4.41 8.31
C TYR A 124 -2.68 5.91 8.10
N TYR A 125 -3.72 6.32 7.39
CA TYR A 125 -4.00 7.72 7.06
C TYR A 125 -5.50 8.01 7.19
N PRO A 126 -6.02 8.07 8.42
CA PRO A 126 -7.43 8.30 8.67
C PRO A 126 -7.92 9.59 8.01
N LEU A 127 -8.97 9.47 7.22
CA LEU A 127 -9.58 10.58 6.48
C LEU A 127 -11.04 10.80 6.93
N THR A 128 -11.57 11.98 6.69
CA THR A 128 -12.97 12.36 7.01
C THR A 128 -14.00 11.58 6.21
N ASN A 129 -13.58 10.95 5.11
CA ASN A 129 -14.40 10.03 4.30
C ASN A 129 -13.53 8.94 3.67
N HIS A 130 -14.17 7.96 3.02
CA HIS A 130 -13.49 6.79 2.45
C HIS A 130 -13.13 6.94 0.96
N ASP A 131 -13.22 8.15 0.40
CA ASP A 131 -12.92 8.38 -1.02
C ASP A 131 -11.42 8.49 -1.24
N SER A 132 -10.77 7.34 -1.11
CA SER A 132 -9.35 7.12 -1.40
C SER A 132 -9.16 5.79 -2.09
N VAL A 133 -8.30 5.77 -3.11
CA VAL A 133 -7.98 4.60 -3.92
C VAL A 133 -6.47 4.48 -4.08
N SER A 134 -5.95 3.27 -3.91
CA SER A 134 -4.58 2.91 -4.26
C SER A 134 -4.56 2.18 -5.61
N ILE A 135 -3.68 2.60 -6.51
CA ILE A 135 -3.45 1.93 -7.79
C ILE A 135 -2.10 1.20 -7.69
N LEU A 136 -2.15 -0.13 -7.83
CA LEU A 136 -0.99 -1.00 -7.77
C LEU A 136 -0.65 -1.49 -9.18
N PHE A 137 0.49 -1.10 -9.70
CA PHE A 137 0.98 -1.56 -11.00
C PHE A 137 1.96 -2.71 -10.81
N TYR A 138 1.65 -3.88 -11.35
CA TYR A 138 2.60 -4.97 -11.45
C TYR A 138 3.63 -4.67 -12.54
N LEU A 139 4.88 -4.52 -12.16
CA LEU A 139 5.98 -4.30 -13.10
C LEU A 139 6.63 -5.62 -13.53
N ASP A 140 6.45 -6.68 -12.75
CA ASP A 140 6.75 -8.08 -13.06
C ASP A 140 5.46 -8.89 -13.10
N ASP A 141 5.49 -10.09 -13.66
CA ASP A 141 4.40 -11.04 -13.51
C ASP A 141 4.19 -11.35 -12.02
N ALA A 142 2.97 -11.22 -11.54
CA ALA A 142 2.61 -11.49 -10.16
C ALA A 142 1.77 -12.78 -10.06
N THR A 143 2.23 -13.70 -9.22
CA THR A 143 1.61 -14.99 -8.97
C THR A 143 1.49 -15.25 -7.47
N SER A 144 0.73 -16.24 -7.07
CA SER A 144 0.66 -16.69 -5.69
C SER A 144 2.04 -17.10 -5.14
N GLY A 145 2.90 -17.68 -5.98
CA GLY A 145 4.26 -18.10 -5.62
C GLY A 145 5.23 -16.95 -5.35
N ASN A 146 5.07 -15.78 -5.99
CA ASN A 146 5.92 -14.61 -5.75
C ASN A 146 5.25 -13.52 -4.92
N GLY A 147 4.14 -13.84 -4.28
CA GLY A 147 3.43 -12.97 -3.34
C GLY A 147 2.61 -11.87 -4.02
N CYS A 148 1.73 -12.24 -4.97
CA CYS A 148 0.71 -11.34 -5.51
C CYS A 148 -0.17 -10.76 -4.41
N LEU A 149 -0.92 -9.71 -4.72
CA LEU A 149 -1.87 -9.12 -3.79
C LEU A 149 -3.00 -10.11 -3.48
N GLN A 150 -3.36 -10.21 -2.20
CA GLN A 150 -4.54 -10.92 -1.72
C GLN A 150 -5.52 -9.90 -1.17
N VAL A 151 -6.80 -10.08 -1.42
CA VAL A 151 -7.88 -9.20 -0.94
C VAL A 151 -9.04 -10.03 -0.40
N ILE A 152 -9.84 -9.43 0.49
CA ILE A 152 -11.13 -10.00 0.90
C ILE A 152 -12.23 -9.20 0.20
N PRO A 153 -12.85 -9.75 -0.86
CA PRO A 153 -13.84 -9.05 -1.65
C PRO A 153 -15.06 -8.62 -0.82
N GLY A 154 -15.58 -7.41 -1.10
CA GLY A 154 -16.80 -6.88 -0.49
C GLY A 154 -16.66 -6.32 0.92
N CYS A 155 -15.56 -6.63 1.64
CA CYS A 155 -15.35 -6.19 3.02
C CYS A 155 -15.08 -4.69 3.18
N HIS A 156 -14.81 -3.97 2.10
CA HIS A 156 -14.64 -2.50 2.12
C HIS A 156 -15.90 -1.74 2.54
N ARG A 157 -17.07 -2.38 2.49
CA ARG A 157 -18.35 -1.82 2.91
C ARG A 157 -18.66 -2.03 4.40
N SER A 158 -17.87 -2.85 5.06
CA SER A 158 -17.95 -3.09 6.50
C SER A 158 -17.19 -2.02 7.29
N PRO A 159 -17.43 -1.85 8.58
CA PRO A 159 -16.63 -0.98 9.43
C PRO A 159 -15.12 -1.31 9.34
N LEU A 160 -14.28 -0.33 9.67
CA LEU A 160 -12.84 -0.55 9.77
C LEU A 160 -12.58 -1.66 10.79
N MET A 161 -11.82 -2.67 10.37
CA MET A 161 -11.38 -3.76 11.26
C MET A 161 -10.41 -3.23 12.32
N ASN A 162 -10.27 -3.96 13.42
CA ASN A 162 -9.38 -3.56 14.50
C ASN A 162 -7.90 -3.67 14.08
N HIS A 163 -7.15 -2.57 14.23
CA HIS A 163 -5.72 -2.48 13.96
C HIS A 163 -4.93 -2.16 15.23
N THR A 164 -5.52 -2.35 16.41
CA THR A 164 -4.92 -1.96 17.69
C THR A 164 -4.77 -3.16 18.62
N ARG A 165 -3.76 -3.10 19.47
CA ARG A 165 -3.60 -3.97 20.63
C ARG A 165 -3.19 -3.09 21.81
N ASP A 166 -3.87 -3.23 22.96
CA ASP A 166 -3.64 -2.46 24.18
C ASP A 166 -3.66 -0.92 23.94
N GLY A 167 -4.48 -0.49 22.97
CA GLY A 167 -4.61 0.90 22.55
C GLY A 167 -3.52 1.40 21.60
N PHE A 168 -2.56 0.54 21.19
CA PHE A 168 -1.48 0.91 20.26
C PHE A 168 -1.73 0.37 18.85
N PHE A 169 -1.43 1.20 17.85
CA PHE A 169 -1.50 0.81 16.43
C PHE A 169 -0.49 -0.28 16.09
N GLN A 170 -0.95 -1.33 15.43
CA GLN A 170 -0.15 -2.51 15.10
C GLN A 170 0.24 -2.61 13.63
N GLY A 171 -0.24 -1.71 12.75
CA GLY A 171 0.01 -1.77 11.31
C GLY A 171 -0.58 -3.00 10.62
N ARG A 172 -1.45 -3.75 11.30
CA ARG A 172 -2.16 -4.92 10.77
C ARG A 172 -3.48 -5.11 11.49
N ILE A 173 -4.37 -5.87 10.90
CA ILE A 173 -5.58 -6.33 11.58
C ILE A 173 -5.16 -7.27 12.71
N THR A 174 -5.68 -7.01 13.92
CA THR A 174 -5.32 -7.75 15.14
C THR A 174 -6.31 -8.85 15.50
N ASP A 175 -7.55 -8.70 15.07
CA ASP A 175 -8.57 -9.72 15.24
C ASP A 175 -8.41 -10.83 14.19
N PRO A 176 -8.95 -12.05 14.45
CA PRO A 176 -8.94 -13.12 13.47
C PRO A 176 -9.60 -12.68 12.16
N VAL A 177 -8.90 -12.90 11.05
CA VAL A 177 -9.41 -12.59 9.70
C VAL A 177 -9.87 -13.87 9.03
N ASP A 178 -11.14 -13.96 8.63
CA ASP A 178 -11.60 -15.04 7.78
C ASP A 178 -11.06 -14.84 6.34
N THR A 179 -10.12 -15.68 5.99
CA THR A 179 -9.48 -15.67 4.67
C THR A 179 -10.03 -16.72 3.70
N SER A 180 -11.08 -17.45 4.07
CA SER A 180 -11.67 -18.51 3.23
C SER A 180 -12.17 -18.01 1.87
N GLY A 181 -12.61 -16.73 1.83
CA GLY A 181 -13.03 -16.04 0.62
C GLY A 181 -11.97 -15.13 -0.03
N ALA A 182 -10.71 -15.22 0.40
CA ALA A 182 -9.66 -14.36 -0.14
C ALA A 182 -9.37 -14.63 -1.62
N ALA A 183 -9.30 -13.57 -2.41
CA ALA A 183 -8.94 -13.62 -3.82
C ALA A 183 -7.45 -13.29 -4.00
N TYR A 184 -6.75 -14.14 -4.77
CA TYR A 184 -5.37 -13.90 -5.19
C TYR A 184 -5.39 -13.16 -6.53
N LEU A 185 -4.91 -11.92 -6.52
CA LEU A 185 -4.93 -11.08 -7.72
C LEU A 185 -3.65 -11.31 -8.53
N GLU A 186 -3.59 -12.46 -9.18
CA GLU A 186 -2.50 -12.75 -10.12
C GLU A 186 -2.65 -11.90 -11.39
N GLY A 187 -1.53 -11.52 -12.00
CA GLY A 187 -1.56 -10.71 -13.21
C GLY A 187 -0.20 -10.60 -13.89
N LYS A 188 -0.24 -10.32 -15.19
CA LYS A 188 0.95 -10.06 -15.99
C LYS A 188 1.53 -8.69 -15.70
N ALA A 189 2.84 -8.52 -15.97
CA ALA A 189 3.48 -7.20 -15.98
C ALA A 189 2.67 -6.21 -16.82
N GLY A 190 2.52 -4.99 -16.31
CA GLY A 190 1.66 -3.96 -16.89
C GLY A 190 0.21 -3.96 -16.39
N SER A 191 -0.22 -4.95 -15.61
CA SER A 191 -1.55 -4.94 -14.98
C SER A 191 -1.63 -3.89 -13.89
N ALA A 192 -2.82 -3.25 -13.75
CA ALA A 192 -3.13 -2.30 -12.68
C ALA A 192 -4.28 -2.82 -11.82
N ILE A 193 -4.15 -2.70 -10.51
CA ILE A 193 -5.22 -3.00 -9.55
C ILE A 193 -5.66 -1.67 -8.93
N PHE A 194 -6.93 -1.34 -9.03
CA PHE A 194 -7.56 -0.24 -8.33
C PHE A 194 -8.16 -0.80 -7.04
N LEU A 195 -7.67 -0.34 -5.90
CA LEU A 195 -7.98 -0.89 -4.58
C LEU A 195 -8.55 0.20 -3.67
N HIS A 196 -9.75 -0.04 -3.16
CA HIS A 196 -10.40 0.86 -2.21
C HIS A 196 -9.67 0.85 -0.86
N CYS A 197 -9.51 2.00 -0.22
CA CYS A 197 -8.74 2.15 1.02
C CYS A 197 -9.25 1.29 2.21
N MET A 198 -10.50 0.87 2.16
CA MET A 198 -11.15 0.01 3.15
C MET A 198 -11.07 -1.49 2.81
N THR A 199 -10.55 -1.88 1.65
CA THR A 199 -10.44 -3.30 1.29
C THR A 199 -9.32 -3.96 2.10
N PRO A 200 -9.62 -4.99 2.92
CA PRO A 200 -8.58 -5.75 3.61
C PRO A 200 -7.70 -6.46 2.58
N HIS A 201 -6.40 -6.30 2.72
CA HIS A 201 -5.44 -6.88 1.78
C HIS A 201 -4.13 -7.27 2.43
N ALA A 202 -3.42 -8.19 1.79
CA ALA A 202 -2.16 -8.75 2.26
C ALA A 202 -1.29 -9.23 1.10
N SER A 203 -0.06 -9.64 1.38
CA SER A 203 0.76 -10.41 0.44
C SER A 203 1.74 -11.31 1.18
N THR A 204 1.88 -12.56 0.73
CA THR A 204 2.84 -13.52 1.29
C THR A 204 4.28 -13.21 0.91
N THR A 205 5.22 -13.96 1.47
CA THR A 205 6.61 -13.99 1.01
C THR A 205 6.70 -14.39 -0.45
N ASN A 206 7.83 -14.05 -1.09
CA ASN A 206 8.18 -14.57 -2.40
C ASN A 206 9.00 -15.86 -2.23
N THR A 207 8.40 -16.99 -2.59
CA THR A 207 9.06 -18.31 -2.56
C THR A 207 9.56 -18.75 -3.93
N SER A 208 9.39 -17.91 -4.95
CA SER A 208 9.82 -18.19 -6.33
C SER A 208 11.22 -17.65 -6.62
N SER A 209 11.77 -18.07 -7.75
CA SER A 209 13.05 -17.57 -8.27
C SER A 209 12.94 -16.23 -9.03
N LEU A 210 11.74 -15.68 -9.16
CA LEU A 210 11.49 -14.43 -9.89
C LEU A 210 11.13 -13.29 -8.93
N PRO A 211 11.59 -12.06 -9.17
CA PRO A 211 11.21 -10.90 -8.36
C PRO A 211 9.75 -10.52 -8.56
N ARG A 212 9.19 -9.76 -7.64
CA ARG A 212 7.90 -9.08 -7.81
C ARG A 212 8.00 -7.64 -7.34
N ARG A 213 7.98 -6.70 -8.29
CA ARG A 213 8.03 -5.25 -8.05
C ARG A 213 6.67 -4.65 -8.37
N THR A 214 6.16 -3.87 -7.43
CA THR A 214 4.84 -3.23 -7.55
C THR A 214 4.98 -1.74 -7.24
N LEU A 215 4.64 -0.90 -8.21
CA LEU A 215 4.51 0.54 -8.01
C LEU A 215 3.10 0.83 -7.48
N ILE A 216 3.01 1.58 -6.39
CA ILE A 216 1.76 1.94 -5.73
C ILE A 216 1.63 3.46 -5.74
N MET A 217 0.48 3.94 -6.20
CA MET A 217 0.10 5.35 -6.22
C MET A 217 -1.25 5.49 -5.55
N SER A 218 -1.37 6.37 -4.56
CA SER A 218 -2.63 6.64 -3.88
C SER A 218 -3.18 8.00 -4.24
N TYR A 219 -4.51 8.05 -4.37
CA TYR A 219 -5.28 9.26 -4.63
C TYR A 219 -6.42 9.36 -3.63
N ARG A 220 -6.88 10.59 -3.38
CA ARG A 220 -8.08 10.85 -2.60
C ARG A 220 -8.90 11.99 -3.20
N ALA A 221 -10.17 12.03 -2.89
CA ALA A 221 -11.02 13.17 -3.20
C ALA A 221 -10.51 14.42 -2.46
N ALA A 222 -10.64 15.59 -3.08
CA ALA A 222 -10.13 16.84 -2.48
C ALA A 222 -10.90 17.28 -1.22
N ASP A 223 -12.05 16.67 -0.92
CA ASP A 223 -12.83 16.86 0.31
C ASP A 223 -12.60 15.79 1.38
N ALA A 224 -11.66 14.88 1.14
CA ALA A 224 -11.18 13.89 2.10
C ALA A 224 -9.96 14.45 2.84
N PHE A 225 -10.18 14.98 4.04
CA PHE A 225 -9.15 15.60 4.86
C PHE A 225 -8.61 14.63 5.92
N PRO A 226 -7.32 14.73 6.32
CA PRO A 226 -6.81 13.98 7.45
C PRO A 226 -7.57 14.31 8.74
N ILE A 227 -7.89 13.28 9.52
CA ILE A 227 -8.53 13.45 10.84
C ILE A 227 -7.52 14.00 11.87
N TYR A 228 -6.25 13.61 11.74
CA TYR A 228 -5.19 14.14 12.60
C TYR A 228 -4.66 15.48 12.09
N VAL A 229 -4.46 16.40 13.01
CA VAL A 229 -3.84 17.71 12.73
C VAL A 229 -2.63 17.89 13.64
N GLY A 230 -1.49 18.25 13.05
CA GLY A 230 -0.25 18.48 13.80
C GLY A 230 1.00 18.33 12.94
N PRO A 231 2.20 18.44 13.51
CA PRO A 231 3.45 18.36 12.74
C PRO A 231 3.61 17.09 11.90
N ALA A 232 3.21 15.92 12.44
CA ALA A 232 3.24 14.65 11.73
C ALA A 232 2.31 14.63 10.52
N THR A 233 1.14 15.28 10.61
CA THR A 233 0.21 15.42 9.48
C THR A 233 0.81 16.32 8.41
N VAL A 234 1.44 17.43 8.79
CA VAL A 234 2.10 18.34 7.85
C VAL A 234 3.21 17.61 7.07
N GLU A 235 3.99 16.78 7.76
CA GLU A 235 5.03 15.97 7.12
C GLU A 235 4.43 14.95 6.14
N ALA A 236 3.38 14.22 6.54
CA ALA A 236 2.68 13.26 5.69
C ALA A 236 2.00 13.93 4.47
N GLU A 237 1.53 15.19 4.62
CA GLU A 237 0.93 15.96 3.53
C GLU A 237 1.95 16.61 2.59
N ALA A 238 3.26 16.53 2.87
CA ALA A 238 4.31 17.17 2.06
C ALA A 238 4.34 16.68 0.60
N HIS A 239 3.87 15.46 0.33
CA HIS A 239 3.82 14.87 -1.00
C HIS A 239 2.47 15.06 -1.70
N VAL A 240 1.46 15.56 -0.98
CA VAL A 240 0.10 15.74 -1.49
C VAL A 240 0.03 16.93 -2.44
N ARG A 241 -0.51 16.69 -3.63
CA ARG A 241 -0.68 17.73 -4.65
C ARG A 241 -2.01 17.59 -5.39
N LEU A 242 -2.55 18.74 -5.81
CA LEU A 242 -3.70 18.76 -6.70
C LEU A 242 -3.28 18.23 -8.07
N VAL A 243 -3.99 17.22 -8.58
CA VAL A 243 -3.71 16.62 -9.90
C VAL A 243 -4.88 16.78 -10.88
N ARG A 244 -6.08 17.09 -10.36
CA ARG A 244 -7.26 17.39 -11.19
C ARG A 244 -8.25 18.27 -10.43
N GLY A 245 -9.00 19.13 -11.14
CA GLY A 245 -10.05 19.99 -10.58
C GLY A 245 -9.50 21.09 -9.68
N GLN A 246 -10.08 21.26 -8.52
CA GLN A 246 -9.71 22.35 -7.60
C GLN A 246 -9.53 21.83 -6.16
N ARG A 247 -8.69 22.52 -5.38
CA ARG A 247 -8.63 22.28 -3.93
C ARG A 247 -9.92 22.71 -3.29
N LEU A 248 -10.38 21.91 -2.35
CA LEU A 248 -11.55 22.23 -1.53
C LEU A 248 -11.09 22.63 -0.12
N ASN A 249 -11.86 23.50 0.52
CA ASN A 249 -11.65 23.97 1.89
C ASN A 249 -12.80 23.55 2.82
N VAL A 250 -13.63 22.62 2.34
CA VAL A 250 -14.75 22.04 3.10
C VAL A 250 -14.57 20.53 3.11
N ALA A 251 -14.47 19.96 4.30
CA ALA A 251 -14.40 18.52 4.47
C ALA A 251 -15.79 17.89 4.37
N ARG A 252 -15.89 16.79 3.64
CA ARG A 252 -17.07 15.92 3.65
C ARG A 252 -16.85 14.78 4.65
N PHE A 253 -17.77 14.58 5.56
CA PHE A 253 -17.73 13.51 6.55
C PHE A 253 -18.65 12.37 6.15
N SER A 254 -18.12 11.19 5.97
CA SER A 254 -18.86 9.93 5.90
C SER A 254 -18.45 8.97 7.04
N VAL A 255 -17.43 9.35 7.80
CA VAL A 255 -16.93 8.62 8.96
C VAL A 255 -17.58 9.25 10.20
N THR A 256 -18.38 8.49 10.94
CA THR A 256 -19.02 8.93 12.17
C THR A 256 -18.15 8.66 13.40
N GLU A 257 -17.39 7.57 13.36
CA GLU A 257 -16.45 7.18 14.41
C GLU A 257 -15.20 6.63 13.76
N PHE A 258 -14.03 6.97 14.31
CA PHE A 258 -12.76 6.43 13.88
C PHE A 258 -11.87 6.15 15.11
N PRO A 259 -11.27 4.94 15.22
CA PRO A 259 -10.37 4.64 16.33
C PRO A 259 -9.11 5.51 16.25
N ILE A 260 -8.73 6.12 17.38
CA ILE A 260 -7.51 6.92 17.51
C ILE A 260 -6.50 6.13 18.35
N PRO A 261 -5.72 5.24 17.76
CA PRO A 261 -4.74 4.47 18.50
C PRO A 261 -3.55 5.32 18.91
N LYS A 262 -2.95 4.95 20.02
CA LYS A 262 -1.62 5.47 20.38
C LYS A 262 -0.60 4.95 19.38
N GLN A 263 0.30 5.83 18.94
CA GLN A 263 1.45 5.40 18.14
C GLN A 263 2.50 4.81 19.07
N GLN A 264 3.00 3.63 18.77
CA GLN A 264 4.23 3.13 19.36
C GLN A 264 5.40 3.98 18.82
N HIS A 265 6.50 4.04 19.56
CA HIS A 265 7.70 4.81 19.24
C HIS A 265 8.01 4.85 17.74
N LYS A 266 8.77 5.87 17.29
CA LYS A 266 9.17 6.06 15.89
C LYS A 266 9.54 4.73 15.21
N THR A 267 8.55 4.08 14.63
CA THR A 267 8.76 2.95 13.72
C THR A 267 9.10 3.53 12.36
N ALA A 268 10.18 3.07 11.75
CA ALA A 268 10.63 3.59 10.47
C ALA A 268 9.70 3.18 9.33
N SER A 269 8.99 2.04 9.43
CA SER A 269 8.21 1.53 8.32
C SER A 269 7.03 0.63 8.74
N LEU A 270 6.11 0.40 7.78
CA LEU A 270 5.05 -0.61 7.85
C LEU A 270 5.60 -2.01 8.22
N TYR A 271 6.67 -2.43 7.56
CA TYR A 271 7.27 -3.75 7.77
C TYR A 271 7.81 -3.91 9.18
N GLU A 272 8.53 -2.90 9.68
CA GLU A 272 9.06 -2.89 11.04
C GLU A 272 7.93 -2.96 12.07
N LEU A 273 6.88 -2.16 11.90
CA LEU A 273 5.73 -2.14 12.79
C LEU A 273 5.02 -3.51 12.83
N GLN A 274 4.78 -4.11 11.66
CA GLN A 274 4.12 -5.42 11.56
C GLN A 274 5.00 -6.54 12.12
N GLU A 275 6.32 -6.47 11.95
CA GLU A 275 7.27 -7.44 12.49
C GLU A 275 7.31 -7.39 14.03
N LEU A 276 7.41 -6.20 14.60
CA LEU A 276 7.32 -6.01 16.07
C LEU A 276 6.00 -6.54 16.62
N SER A 277 4.88 -6.27 15.95
CA SER A 277 3.57 -6.78 16.34
C SER A 277 3.49 -8.31 16.32
N ARG A 278 4.12 -8.99 15.35
CA ARG A 278 4.20 -10.46 15.30
C ARG A 278 5.04 -11.02 16.43
N GLN A 279 6.19 -10.42 16.72
CA GLN A 279 7.09 -10.85 17.78
C GLN A 279 6.41 -10.76 19.16
N GLN A 280 5.67 -9.68 19.42
CA GLN A 280 4.88 -9.51 20.64
C GLN A 280 3.80 -10.59 20.76
N ALA A 281 3.04 -10.85 19.70
CA ALA A 281 2.02 -11.91 19.70
C ALA A 281 2.60 -13.30 19.97
N SER A 282 3.76 -13.63 19.41
CA SER A 282 4.43 -14.91 19.60
C SER A 282 4.96 -15.08 21.03
N SER A 283 5.47 -14.02 21.65
CA SER A 283 5.98 -14.07 23.03
C SER A 283 4.87 -14.26 24.07
N GLU A 284 3.66 -13.75 23.81
CA GLU A 284 2.49 -13.95 24.69
C GLU A 284 1.98 -15.38 24.62
N ILE A 285 1.94 -16.00 23.44
CA ILE A 285 1.54 -17.40 23.26
C ILE A 285 2.53 -18.33 23.97
N GLY A 286 3.84 -18.02 23.96
CA GLY A 286 4.87 -18.75 24.69
C GLY A 286 4.65 -18.70 26.21
N ARG A 287 4.33 -17.53 26.75
CA ARG A 287 4.08 -17.35 28.21
C ARG A 287 2.79 -18.01 28.70
N SER A 288 1.78 -18.15 27.86
CA SER A 288 0.51 -18.79 28.22
C SER A 288 0.59 -20.34 28.21
N ARG A 289 1.70 -20.91 27.74
CA ARG A 289 1.92 -22.38 27.67
C ARG A 289 2.87 -22.92 28.74
N ASP A 290 3.47 -22.08 29.58
CA ASP A 290 4.18 -22.52 30.75
C ASP A 290 3.13 -22.88 31.83
N PRO A 291 2.91 -24.16 32.17
CA PRO A 291 2.07 -24.51 33.31
C PRO A 291 2.82 -24.06 34.56
N ALA A 292 2.18 -23.21 35.34
CA ALA A 292 2.67 -22.86 36.69
C ALA A 292 2.97 -24.16 37.43
N GLU A 293 4.20 -24.28 37.93
CA GLU A 293 4.58 -25.22 38.95
C GLU A 293 3.74 -25.04 40.25
#